data_1a7b9e4a6513d4fd073a27a9bb7ccca1
#
_entry.id   1a7b9e4a6513d4fd073a27a9bb7ccca1
#
_cell.length_a   1.000
_cell.length_b   1.000
_cell.length_c   1.000
_cell.angle_alpha   90.00
_cell.angle_beta   90.00
_cell.angle_gamma   90.00
#
_symmetry.space_group_name_H-M   'P 1'
#
loop_
_entity.id
_entity.type
_entity.pdbx_description
1 polymer ?
#
loop_
_entity_poly.entity_id
_entity_poly.type
_entity_poly.pdbx_seq_one_letter_code
_entity_poly.pdbx_strand_id
1 'polypeptide(L)'
;IPVITFDQAHGPIRSVGYRLGPVVYSSDVSDLDDDALDAVRGADLWIVDALRYSPHPTHAHVDKTLDWIARSKVKKAVLTNLHIDLDYNALRSILPGNVEVAFDGWAGRYEV
;
A
#
# COMPACT_ATOMS: atom_id res chain seq x y z
N ILE A 1 -7.45 -21.29 -2.06
CA ILE A 1 -6.25 -20.42 -2.01
C ILE A 1 -6.04 -19.98 -0.57
N PRO A 2 -4.85 -20.21 -0.01
CA PRO A 2 -4.54 -19.73 1.32
C PRO A 2 -4.54 -18.19 1.37
N VAL A 3 -5.13 -17.63 2.40
CA VAL A 3 -5.06 -16.20 2.69
C VAL A 3 -4.21 -16.03 3.94
N ILE A 4 -3.14 -15.25 3.83
CA ILE A 4 -2.30 -14.88 4.97
C ILE A 4 -2.77 -13.52 5.44
N THR A 5 -3.05 -13.38 6.73
CA THR A 5 -3.39 -12.11 7.36
C THR A 5 -2.22 -11.61 8.19
N PHE A 6 -2.08 -10.30 8.30
CA PHE A 6 -1.08 -9.68 9.17
C PHE A 6 -1.63 -8.41 9.81
N ASP A 7 -1.17 -8.14 11.03
CA ASP A 7 -1.64 -7.00 11.80
C ASP A 7 -1.04 -5.69 11.27
N GLN A 8 -1.87 -4.65 11.25
CA GLN A 8 -1.48 -3.30 10.88
C GLN A 8 -1.94 -2.33 11.96
N ALA A 9 -1.18 -1.25 12.15
CA ALA A 9 -1.65 -0.14 12.96
C ALA A 9 -2.60 0.74 12.14
N HIS A 10 -3.66 1.21 12.77
CA HIS A 10 -4.61 2.18 12.22
C HIS A 10 -4.90 3.22 13.30
N GLY A 11 -3.93 4.13 13.54
CA GLY A 11 -3.98 5.02 14.68
C GLY A 11 -4.01 4.23 15.99
N PRO A 12 -4.98 4.49 16.88
CA PRO A 12 -5.08 3.81 18.18
C PRO A 12 -5.68 2.39 18.09
N ILE A 13 -6.15 1.98 16.93
CA ILE A 13 -6.73 0.65 16.72
C ILE A 13 -5.88 -0.17 15.74
N ARG A 14 -6.24 -1.44 15.57
CA ARG A 14 -5.58 -2.32 14.60
C ARG A 14 -6.47 -2.54 13.38
N SER A 15 -5.83 -2.75 12.25
CA SER A 15 -6.46 -3.24 11.03
C SER A 15 -5.74 -4.50 10.55
N VAL A 16 -6.23 -5.10 9.48
CA VAL A 16 -5.69 -6.35 8.96
C VAL A 16 -5.30 -6.17 7.50
N GLY A 17 -4.08 -6.56 7.18
CA GLY A 17 -3.63 -6.71 5.80
C GLY A 17 -3.83 -8.14 5.34
N TYR A 18 -3.94 -8.33 4.02
CA TYR A 18 -4.20 -9.64 3.41
C TYR A 18 -3.17 -9.93 2.33
N ARG A 19 -2.68 -11.17 2.31
CA ARG A 19 -1.86 -11.66 1.20
C ARG A 19 -2.51 -12.89 0.59
N LEU A 20 -2.73 -12.83 -0.72
CA LEU A 20 -3.25 -13.93 -1.55
C LEU A 20 -2.19 -14.24 -2.60
N GLY A 21 -1.33 -15.24 -2.33
CA GLY A 21 -0.22 -15.56 -3.22
C GLY A 21 0.66 -14.34 -3.51
N PRO A 22 0.76 -13.90 -4.77
CA PRO A 22 1.61 -12.78 -5.15
C PRO A 22 1.01 -11.40 -4.87
N VAL A 23 -0.25 -11.30 -4.39
CA VAL A 23 -0.98 -10.05 -4.22
C VAL A 23 -1.18 -9.74 -2.75
N VAL A 24 -0.87 -8.49 -2.35
CA VAL A 24 -1.08 -7.99 -0.99
C VAL A 24 -2.00 -6.78 -1.04
N TYR A 25 -2.90 -6.70 -0.06
CA TYR A 25 -3.82 -5.58 0.12
C TYR A 25 -3.70 -5.03 1.54
N SER A 26 -3.40 -3.73 1.64
CA SER A 26 -3.23 -3.01 2.91
C SER A 26 -3.98 -1.69 2.84
N SER A 27 -5.20 -1.66 3.38
CA SER A 27 -5.98 -0.43 3.54
C SER A 27 -6.10 -0.08 5.01
N ASP A 28 -6.43 1.17 5.32
CA ASP A 28 -6.59 1.65 6.70
C ASP A 28 -5.36 1.36 7.56
N VAL A 29 -4.20 1.74 7.07
CA VAL A 29 -2.92 1.49 7.74
C VAL A 29 -2.18 2.80 7.99
N SER A 30 -1.73 3.01 9.23
CA SER A 30 -0.89 4.14 9.60
C SER A 30 0.56 3.74 9.83
N ASP A 31 0.81 2.48 10.19
CA ASP A 31 2.15 1.95 10.39
C ASP A 31 2.20 0.43 10.22
N LEU A 32 3.40 -0.06 9.88
CA LEU A 32 3.70 -1.48 9.72
C LEU A 32 4.97 -1.82 10.48
N ASP A 33 4.92 -2.86 11.29
CA ASP A 33 6.11 -3.40 11.96
C ASP A 33 6.91 -4.31 11.02
N ASP A 34 8.03 -4.84 11.53
CA ASP A 34 8.91 -5.70 10.74
C ASP A 34 8.22 -6.98 10.29
N ASP A 35 7.36 -7.57 11.14
CA ASP A 35 6.62 -8.78 10.80
C ASP A 35 5.63 -8.52 9.66
N ALA A 36 4.95 -7.37 9.68
CA ALA A 36 4.05 -6.98 8.61
C ALA A 36 4.80 -6.75 7.30
N LEU A 37 5.93 -6.06 7.33
CA LEU A 37 6.77 -5.86 6.14
C LEU A 37 7.30 -7.19 5.59
N ASP A 38 7.65 -8.13 6.45
CA ASP A 38 8.06 -9.47 6.02
C ASP A 38 6.93 -10.22 5.32
N ALA A 39 5.68 -10.06 5.79
CA ALA A 39 4.52 -10.66 5.14
C ALA A 39 4.28 -10.11 3.73
N VAL A 40 4.65 -8.87 3.48
CA VAL A 40 4.51 -8.20 2.17
C VAL A 40 5.69 -8.50 1.24
N ARG A 41 6.84 -8.81 1.80
CA ARG A 41 8.11 -8.88 1.08
C ARG A 41 8.02 -9.68 -0.23
N GLY A 42 8.55 -9.08 -1.29
CA GLY A 42 8.67 -9.73 -2.59
C GLY A 42 7.35 -9.99 -3.31
N ALA A 43 6.25 -9.42 -2.87
CA ALA A 43 4.97 -9.56 -3.58
C ALA A 43 5.07 -9.00 -5.01
N ASP A 44 4.27 -9.55 -5.91
CA ASP A 44 4.20 -9.06 -7.28
C ASP A 44 3.39 -7.76 -7.36
N LEU A 45 2.35 -7.66 -6.54
CA LEU A 45 1.50 -6.48 -6.45
C LEU A 45 1.17 -6.16 -4.99
N TRP A 46 1.31 -4.91 -4.61
CA TRP A 46 0.85 -4.41 -3.32
C TRP A 46 -0.10 -3.23 -3.52
N ILE A 47 -1.35 -3.38 -3.13
CA ILE A 47 -2.32 -2.29 -3.09
C ILE A 47 -2.29 -1.73 -1.68
N VAL A 48 -1.88 -0.48 -1.53
CA VAL A 48 -1.52 0.07 -0.24
C VAL A 48 -1.99 1.51 -0.05
N ASP A 49 -2.31 1.85 1.19
CA ASP A 49 -2.76 3.16 1.63
C ASP A 49 -1.72 4.27 1.38
N ALA A 50 -2.17 5.41 0.88
CA ALA A 50 -1.37 6.62 0.77
C ALA A 50 -2.30 7.83 0.74
N LEU A 51 -2.81 8.24 1.91
CA LEU A 51 -3.91 9.19 2.00
C LEU A 51 -3.56 10.57 1.45
N ARG A 52 -2.40 11.12 1.86
CA ARG A 52 -2.01 12.50 1.51
C ARG A 52 -0.49 12.70 1.62
N TYR A 53 0.01 13.86 1.23
CA TYR A 53 1.45 14.16 1.34
C TYR A 53 1.91 14.34 2.78
N SER A 54 1.12 15.05 3.58
CA SER A 54 1.46 15.30 4.99
C SER A 54 1.08 14.13 5.89
N PRO A 55 1.79 13.91 7.01
CA PRO A 55 1.45 12.85 7.95
C PRO A 55 0.02 12.94 8.47
N HIS A 56 -0.55 11.77 8.75
CA HIS A 56 -1.90 11.61 9.26
C HIS A 56 -1.90 10.61 10.43
N PRO A 57 -2.72 10.81 11.49
CA PRO A 57 -2.66 9.95 12.65
C PRO A 57 -3.14 8.51 12.43
N THR A 58 -3.99 8.26 11.45
CA THR A 58 -4.60 6.94 11.24
C THR A 58 -4.32 6.31 9.87
N HIS A 59 -3.75 7.08 8.94
CA HIS A 59 -3.43 6.60 7.58
C HIS A 59 -2.00 6.95 7.21
N ALA A 60 -1.38 6.11 6.38
CA ALA A 60 -0.07 6.39 5.83
C ALA A 60 -0.12 7.61 4.91
N HIS A 61 0.96 8.36 4.88
CA HIS A 61 1.17 9.42 3.90
C HIS A 61 2.11 8.93 2.80
N VAL A 62 2.20 9.67 1.69
CA VAL A 62 2.90 9.22 0.47
C VAL A 62 4.34 8.79 0.76
N ASP A 63 5.14 9.63 1.42
CA ASP A 63 6.56 9.32 1.68
C ASP A 63 6.73 8.05 2.51
N LYS A 64 5.89 7.88 3.54
CA LYS A 64 5.93 6.68 4.38
C LYS A 64 5.62 5.42 3.58
N THR A 65 4.59 5.47 2.76
CA THR A 65 4.22 4.34 1.90
C THR A 65 5.30 4.02 0.88
N LEU A 66 5.91 5.02 0.27
CA LEU A 66 7.02 4.82 -0.67
C LEU A 66 8.24 4.17 0.01
N ASP A 67 8.52 4.53 1.27
CA ASP A 67 9.57 3.88 2.05
C ASP A 67 9.28 2.39 2.27
N TRP A 68 8.05 2.05 2.66
CA TRP A 68 7.64 0.65 2.81
C TRP A 68 7.76 -0.15 1.51
N ILE A 69 7.37 0.45 0.40
CA ILE A 69 7.46 -0.18 -0.92
C ILE A 69 8.91 -0.52 -1.25
N ALA A 70 9.82 0.43 -1.04
CA ALA A 70 11.24 0.22 -1.28
C ALA A 70 11.83 -0.86 -0.38
N ARG A 71 11.50 -0.85 0.91
CA ARG A 71 12.01 -1.80 1.91
C ARG A 71 11.49 -3.22 1.71
N SER A 72 10.24 -3.39 1.30
CA SER A 72 9.62 -4.69 1.10
C SER A 72 9.96 -5.34 -0.24
N LYS A 73 10.55 -4.60 -1.16
CA LYS A 73 11.00 -5.11 -2.48
C LYS A 73 9.87 -5.72 -3.29
N VAL A 74 8.67 -5.17 -3.20
CA VAL A 74 7.56 -5.57 -4.07
C VAL A 74 7.85 -5.17 -5.52
N LYS A 75 7.35 -5.94 -6.47
CA LYS A 75 7.59 -5.66 -7.88
C LYS A 75 6.80 -4.45 -8.37
N LYS A 76 5.55 -4.33 -7.92
CA LYS A 76 4.65 -3.23 -8.29
C LYS A 76 3.77 -2.87 -7.10
N ALA A 77 3.49 -1.59 -6.96
CA ALA A 77 2.55 -1.09 -5.96
C ALA A 77 1.54 -0.16 -6.59
N VAL A 78 0.33 -0.16 -6.02
CA VAL A 78 -0.75 0.75 -6.41
C VAL A 78 -1.22 1.49 -5.16
N LEU A 79 -1.12 2.81 -5.20
CA LEU A 79 -1.54 3.67 -4.09
C LEU A 79 -3.05 3.85 -4.12
N THR A 80 -3.69 3.62 -3.00
CA THR A 80 -5.15 3.72 -2.85
C THR A 80 -5.53 4.60 -1.67
N ASN A 81 -6.84 4.80 -1.46
CA ASN A 81 -7.39 5.62 -0.38
C ASN A 81 -6.92 7.08 -0.42
N LEU A 82 -6.79 7.61 -1.62
CA LEU A 82 -6.21 8.93 -1.87
C LEU A 82 -7.18 10.05 -1.47
N HIS A 83 -6.66 11.03 -0.73
CA HIS A 83 -7.42 12.21 -0.36
C HIS A 83 -7.64 13.12 -1.59
N ILE A 84 -8.72 13.90 -1.56
CA ILE A 84 -9.08 14.84 -2.63
C ILE A 84 -7.96 15.87 -2.93
N ASP A 85 -7.11 16.17 -1.95
CA ASP A 85 -5.99 17.11 -2.12
C ASP A 85 -4.85 16.54 -2.98
N LEU A 86 -4.84 15.23 -3.23
CA LEU A 86 -3.85 14.60 -4.09
C LEU A 86 -4.31 14.67 -5.54
N ASP A 87 -3.69 15.56 -6.31
CA ASP A 87 -3.91 15.59 -7.76
C ASP A 87 -3.28 14.36 -8.40
N TYR A 88 -4.08 13.61 -9.17
CA TYR A 88 -3.65 12.36 -9.81
C TYR A 88 -2.42 12.57 -10.69
N ASN A 89 -2.43 13.57 -11.55
CA ASN A 89 -1.34 13.81 -12.50
C ASN A 89 -0.07 14.29 -11.80
N ALA A 90 -0.20 15.16 -10.80
CA ALA A 90 0.93 15.64 -10.01
C ALA A 90 1.58 14.49 -9.23
N LEU A 91 0.78 13.68 -8.56
CA LEU A 91 1.27 12.52 -7.80
C LEU A 91 1.96 11.53 -8.74
N ARG A 92 1.34 11.19 -9.85
CA ARG A 92 1.88 10.27 -10.83
C ARG A 92 3.24 10.69 -11.36
N SER A 93 3.48 12.00 -11.51
CA SER A 93 4.73 12.53 -12.06
C SER A 93 5.94 12.35 -11.13
N ILE A 94 5.73 12.17 -9.82
CA ILE A 94 6.81 12.06 -8.82
C ILE A 94 7.07 10.62 -8.36
N LEU A 95 6.23 9.66 -8.73
CA LEU A 95 6.33 8.28 -8.26
C LEU A 95 7.42 7.51 -8.99
N PRO A 96 8.07 6.53 -8.29
CA PRO A 96 8.96 5.57 -8.94
C PRO A 96 8.24 4.81 -10.06
N GLY A 97 9.00 4.25 -11.01
CA GLY A 97 8.43 3.58 -12.18
C GLY A 97 7.58 2.35 -11.88
N ASN A 98 7.76 1.72 -10.70
CA ASN A 98 6.99 0.56 -10.27
C ASN A 98 5.79 0.91 -9.39
N VAL A 99 5.48 2.19 -9.21
CA VAL A 99 4.35 2.63 -8.37
C VAL A 99 3.33 3.35 -9.23
N GLU A 100 2.08 2.92 -9.13
CA GLU A 100 0.96 3.52 -9.84
C GLU A 100 -0.04 4.15 -8.86
N VAL A 101 -0.88 5.03 -9.36
CA VAL A 101 -1.98 5.64 -8.62
C VAL A 101 -3.27 4.93 -9.01
N ALA A 102 -4.03 4.47 -8.00
CA ALA A 102 -5.34 3.88 -8.25
C ALA A 102 -6.32 4.91 -8.80
N PHE A 103 -7.23 4.44 -9.64
CA PHE A 103 -8.35 5.22 -10.17
C PHE A 103 -9.56 4.31 -10.31
N ASP A 104 -10.75 4.88 -10.40
CA ASP A 104 -11.98 4.10 -10.58
C ASP A 104 -11.89 3.28 -11.87
N GLY A 105 -12.05 1.97 -11.74
CA GLY A 105 -11.92 1.05 -12.87
C GLY A 105 -10.51 0.49 -13.08
N TRP A 106 -9.52 0.87 -12.24
CA TRP A 106 -8.20 0.22 -12.29
C TRP A 106 -8.36 -1.29 -12.12
N ALA A 107 -7.69 -2.06 -12.95
CA ALA A 107 -7.75 -3.51 -12.90
C ALA A 107 -6.38 -4.11 -13.22
N GLY A 108 -6.10 -5.25 -12.59
CA GLY A 108 -4.93 -6.08 -12.86
C GLY A 108 -5.31 -7.55 -12.75
N ARG A 109 -4.54 -8.41 -13.36
CA ARG A 109 -4.77 -9.86 -13.29
C ARG A 109 -3.52 -10.55 -12.81
N TYR A 110 -3.67 -11.38 -11.76
CA TYR A 110 -2.58 -12.14 -11.14
C TYR A 110 -3.04 -13.55 -10.87
N GLU A 111 -2.15 -14.49 -11.09
CA GLU A 111 -2.39 -15.90 -10.75
C GLU A 111 -2.03 -16.12 -9.28
N VAL A 112 -2.99 -16.61 -8.51
CA VAL A 112 -2.81 -16.82 -7.06
C VAL A 112 -2.86 -18.30 -6.68
#